data_c9c451361e8e0abf9f4ad3d399bbaeb7
#
_entry.id   c9c451361e8e0abf9f4ad3d399bbaeb7
#
_cell.length_a   1.000
_cell.length_b   1.000
_cell.length_c   1.000
_cell.angle_alpha   90.00
_cell.angle_beta   90.00
_cell.angle_gamma   90.00
#
_symmetry.space_group_name_H-M   'P 1'
#
loop_
_entity.id
_entity.type
_entity.pdbx_description
1 polymer ?
#
loop_
_entity_poly.entity_id
_entity_poly.type
_entity_poly.pdbx_seq_one_letter_code
_entity_poly.pdbx_strand_id
1 'polypeptide(L)'
;MNAPHPEAVFHQLQEQGADFLLTVKGNQKTLYRQIRSQFQGKRHIAFVACDHEISHGRSITWTLRASQAPTHIREAWSGTSWIVELTATGTRDGKPFCATHLFLTSLRTTPEALLQLVRDRWSIECWHWIRDTQLHEGSHRYRGNGASAMATLRTAALNLLRLAGFQSIRTGMQTVMHDITALLAMVMYRPNPC
;
A
#
# COMPACT_ATOMS: atom_id res chain seq x y z
N MET A 1 -8.80 -22.06 -10.11
CA MET A 1 -8.25 -22.09 -8.75
C MET A 1 -9.19 -21.30 -7.87
N ASN A 2 -9.84 -21.94 -6.90
CA ASN A 2 -10.67 -21.21 -5.93
C ASN A 2 -9.75 -20.37 -5.04
N ALA A 3 -10.10 -19.10 -4.83
CA ALA A 3 -9.40 -18.25 -3.87
C ALA A 3 -9.46 -18.93 -2.49
N PRO A 4 -8.36 -18.94 -1.71
CA PRO A 4 -8.36 -19.54 -0.38
C PRO A 4 -9.42 -18.86 0.49
N HIS A 5 -10.09 -19.64 1.33
CA HIS A 5 -11.09 -19.12 2.26
C HIS A 5 -10.41 -18.10 3.18
N PRO A 6 -11.00 -16.94 3.46
CA PRO A 6 -10.36 -15.88 4.25
C PRO A 6 -9.77 -16.37 5.58
N GLU A 7 -10.46 -17.27 6.27
CA GLU A 7 -10.01 -17.86 7.53
C GLU A 7 -8.67 -18.60 7.42
N ALA A 8 -8.44 -19.34 6.32
CA ALA A 8 -7.18 -20.06 6.11
C ALA A 8 -6.00 -19.08 5.95
N VAL A 9 -6.22 -17.94 5.31
CA VAL A 9 -5.19 -16.90 5.15
C VAL A 9 -4.84 -16.28 6.50
N PHE A 10 -5.84 -15.95 7.34
CA PHE A 10 -5.59 -15.39 8.67
C PHE A 10 -4.86 -16.35 9.60
N HIS A 11 -5.22 -17.63 9.56
CA HIS A 11 -4.53 -18.68 10.33
C HIS A 11 -3.06 -18.78 9.92
N GLN A 12 -2.79 -18.81 8.62
CA GLN A 12 -1.42 -18.87 8.11
C GLN A 12 -0.61 -17.62 8.50
N LEU A 13 -1.18 -16.42 8.47
CA LEU A 13 -0.52 -15.20 8.91
C LEU A 13 -0.17 -15.26 10.40
N GLN A 14 -1.08 -15.74 11.23
CA GLN A 14 -0.84 -15.91 12.66
C GLN A 14 0.25 -16.96 12.95
N GLU A 15 0.26 -18.10 12.26
CA GLU A 15 1.30 -19.13 12.40
C GLU A 15 2.70 -18.61 12.03
N GLN A 16 2.76 -17.71 11.05
CA GLN A 16 4.02 -17.10 10.61
C GLN A 16 4.42 -15.88 11.45
N GLY A 17 3.63 -15.49 12.46
CA GLY A 17 3.86 -14.27 13.23
C GLY A 17 3.80 -12.99 12.39
N ALA A 18 3.08 -13.02 11.27
CA ALA A 18 2.95 -11.90 10.35
C ALA A 18 1.74 -11.04 10.69
N ASP A 19 1.89 -9.73 10.54
CA ASP A 19 0.81 -8.77 10.67
C ASP A 19 0.08 -8.51 9.35
N PHE A 20 -1.15 -8.00 9.47
CA PHE A 20 -1.93 -7.60 8.30
C PHE A 20 -2.52 -6.20 8.44
N LEU A 21 -2.72 -5.55 7.30
CA LEU A 21 -3.49 -4.31 7.14
C LEU A 21 -4.40 -4.48 5.92
N LEU A 22 -5.69 -4.66 6.14
CA LEU A 22 -6.67 -5.00 5.11
C LEU A 22 -7.65 -3.87 4.87
N THR A 23 -7.85 -3.49 3.61
CA THR A 23 -8.88 -2.53 3.22
C THR A 23 -10.26 -3.19 3.24
N VAL A 24 -11.21 -2.56 3.92
CA VAL A 24 -12.62 -2.94 3.89
C VAL A 24 -13.34 -2.16 2.81
N LYS A 25 -13.76 -2.84 1.77
CA LYS A 25 -14.45 -2.24 0.61
C LYS A 25 -15.97 -2.27 0.80
N GLY A 26 -16.68 -1.41 0.07
CA GLY A 26 -18.14 -1.29 0.13
C GLY A 26 -18.92 -2.54 -0.30
N ASN A 27 -18.28 -3.51 -1.00
CA ASN A 27 -18.90 -4.81 -1.30
C ASN A 27 -19.05 -5.69 -0.04
N GLN A 28 -18.27 -5.45 1.01
CA GLN A 28 -18.41 -6.08 2.33
C GLN A 28 -19.40 -5.27 3.19
N LYS A 29 -20.63 -5.15 2.74
CA LYS A 29 -21.63 -4.19 3.26
C LYS A 29 -21.85 -4.25 4.77
N THR A 30 -21.88 -5.44 5.35
CA THR A 30 -22.10 -5.63 6.79
C THR A 30 -20.89 -5.15 7.59
N LEU A 31 -19.71 -5.64 7.28
CA LEU A 31 -18.47 -5.23 7.95
C LEU A 31 -18.21 -3.73 7.80
N TYR A 32 -18.39 -3.20 6.59
CA TYR A 32 -18.23 -1.77 6.33
C TYR A 32 -19.14 -0.92 7.23
N ARG A 33 -20.43 -1.28 7.36
CA ARG A 33 -21.39 -0.57 8.23
C ARG A 33 -21.01 -0.71 9.71
N GLN A 34 -20.60 -1.90 10.15
CA GLN A 34 -20.18 -2.15 11.53
C GLN A 34 -18.97 -1.30 11.91
N ILE A 35 -17.96 -1.23 11.06
CA ILE A 35 -16.77 -0.39 11.31
C ILE A 35 -17.15 1.09 11.29
N ARG A 36 -17.87 1.53 10.26
CA ARG A 36 -18.25 2.94 10.13
C ARG A 36 -19.06 3.44 11.31
N SER A 37 -19.95 2.62 11.86
CA SER A 37 -20.76 2.99 13.04
C SER A 37 -19.91 3.25 14.29
N GLN A 38 -18.71 2.68 14.40
CA GLN A 38 -17.81 2.93 15.53
C GLN A 38 -17.19 4.32 15.50
N PHE A 39 -17.11 4.94 14.32
CA PHE A 39 -16.51 6.26 14.11
C PHE A 39 -17.55 7.38 13.96
N GLN A 40 -18.83 7.04 13.82
CA GLN A 40 -19.92 8.01 13.72
C GLN A 40 -20.28 8.62 15.08
N GLY A 41 -20.71 9.90 15.06
CA GLY A 41 -21.15 10.60 16.24
C GLY A 41 -20.01 11.30 17.01
N LYS A 42 -20.32 11.78 18.22
CA LYS A 42 -19.40 12.56 19.08
C LYS A 42 -18.51 11.68 19.97
N ARG A 43 -18.13 10.49 19.49
CA ARG A 43 -17.23 9.60 20.26
C ARG A 43 -15.83 10.20 20.28
N HIS A 44 -15.29 10.36 21.46
CA HIS A 44 -13.88 10.68 21.63
C HIS A 44 -13.05 9.44 21.29
N ILE A 45 -12.17 9.55 20.31
CA ILE A 45 -11.23 8.50 19.90
C ILE A 45 -9.84 9.04 20.21
N ALA A 46 -9.18 8.43 21.18
CA ALA A 46 -7.85 8.88 21.61
C ALA A 46 -6.74 8.54 20.61
N PHE A 47 -6.92 7.46 19.82
CA PHE A 47 -5.95 7.03 18.83
C PHE A 47 -6.20 7.78 17.50
N VAL A 48 -5.52 8.92 17.34
CA VAL A 48 -5.67 9.82 16.19
C VAL A 48 -4.29 10.28 15.70
N ALA A 49 -4.09 10.28 14.39
CA ALA A 49 -2.95 10.94 13.75
C ALA A 49 -3.42 11.77 12.56
N CYS A 50 -2.74 12.89 12.33
CA CYS A 50 -2.99 13.77 11.20
C CYS A 50 -1.68 14.07 10.49
N ASP A 51 -1.74 14.17 9.16
CA ASP A 51 -0.64 14.63 8.33
C ASP A 51 -1.17 15.49 7.19
N HIS A 52 -0.35 16.41 6.70
CA HIS A 52 -0.70 17.33 5.62
C HIS A 52 0.37 17.30 4.55
N GLU A 53 -0.07 17.11 3.31
CA GLU A 53 0.80 17.05 2.13
C GLU A 53 0.38 18.07 1.09
N ILE A 54 1.36 18.82 0.59
CA ILE A 54 1.20 19.70 -0.58
C ILE A 54 2.14 19.20 -1.66
N SER A 55 1.59 18.66 -2.74
CA SER A 55 2.38 18.18 -3.87
C SER A 55 1.59 18.22 -5.18
N HIS A 56 2.25 18.58 -6.28
CA HIS A 56 1.71 18.52 -7.63
C HIS A 56 0.30 19.16 -7.78
N GLY A 57 0.10 20.36 -7.19
CA GLY A 57 -1.19 21.06 -7.24
C GLY A 57 -2.28 20.46 -6.36
N ARG A 58 -1.92 19.57 -5.45
CA ARG A 58 -2.81 18.95 -4.47
C ARG A 58 -2.45 19.42 -3.08
N SER A 59 -3.45 19.71 -2.26
CA SER A 59 -3.31 19.95 -0.84
C SER A 59 -4.24 18.98 -0.12
N ILE A 60 -3.67 18.03 0.61
CA ILE A 60 -4.41 16.92 1.20
C ILE A 60 -4.08 16.84 2.69
N THR A 61 -5.12 16.85 3.52
CA THR A 61 -5.02 16.51 4.94
C THR A 61 -5.52 15.09 5.14
N TRP A 62 -4.66 14.27 5.71
CA TRP A 62 -4.95 12.91 6.10
C TRP A 62 -5.26 12.85 7.59
N THR A 63 -6.39 12.31 7.95
CA THR A 63 -6.78 12.08 9.36
C THR A 63 -7.06 10.60 9.55
N LEU A 64 -6.26 9.95 10.37
CA LEU A 64 -6.46 8.57 10.78
C LEU A 64 -7.08 8.55 12.17
N ARG A 65 -8.12 7.74 12.35
CA ARG A 65 -8.70 7.39 13.64
C ARG A 65 -8.72 5.88 13.77
N ALA A 66 -8.34 5.36 14.94
CA ALA A 66 -8.43 3.92 15.18
C ALA A 66 -9.08 3.63 16.52
N SER A 67 -9.75 2.51 16.61
CA SER A 67 -10.38 1.98 17.81
C SER A 67 -10.11 0.48 17.90
N GLN A 68 -10.10 -0.06 19.13
CA GLN A 68 -10.05 -1.50 19.30
C GLN A 68 -11.22 -2.15 18.58
N ALA A 69 -10.94 -3.24 17.89
CA ALA A 69 -11.97 -3.98 17.17
C ALA A 69 -12.98 -4.56 18.17
N PRO A 70 -14.30 -4.31 17.97
CA PRO A 70 -15.34 -4.94 18.78
C PRO A 70 -15.28 -6.47 18.74
N THR A 71 -15.75 -7.14 19.79
CA THR A 71 -15.68 -8.60 19.95
C THR A 71 -16.23 -9.34 18.73
N HIS A 72 -17.40 -8.94 18.23
CA HIS A 72 -18.01 -9.58 17.06
C HIS A 72 -17.17 -9.45 15.76
N ILE A 73 -16.36 -8.39 15.63
CA ILE A 73 -15.42 -8.25 14.50
C ILE A 73 -14.20 -9.15 14.73
N ARG A 74 -13.67 -9.21 15.94
CA ARG A 74 -12.53 -10.09 16.27
C ARG A 74 -12.84 -11.56 16.12
N GLU A 75 -14.06 -11.97 16.43
CA GLU A 75 -14.54 -13.35 16.26
C GLU A 75 -14.70 -13.71 14.78
N ALA A 76 -15.25 -12.80 13.98
CA ALA A 76 -15.43 -13.01 12.54
C ALA A 76 -14.12 -12.86 11.73
N TRP A 77 -13.14 -12.11 12.24
CA TRP A 77 -11.86 -11.79 11.58
C TRP A 77 -10.72 -12.02 12.55
N SER A 78 -10.31 -13.28 12.68
CA SER A 78 -9.31 -13.73 13.63
C SER A 78 -8.02 -12.91 13.52
N GLY A 79 -7.42 -12.58 14.69
CA GLY A 79 -6.21 -11.77 14.76
C GLY A 79 -6.42 -10.26 14.63
N THR A 80 -7.62 -9.77 14.31
CA THR A 80 -7.88 -8.34 14.23
C THR A 80 -7.78 -7.67 15.60
N SER A 81 -6.89 -6.70 15.75
CA SER A 81 -6.72 -5.90 16.98
C SER A 81 -7.44 -4.56 16.87
N TRP A 82 -7.36 -3.91 15.72
CA TRP A 82 -7.88 -2.56 15.50
C TRP A 82 -8.73 -2.45 14.25
N ILE A 83 -9.72 -1.57 14.33
CA ILE A 83 -10.45 -1.01 13.19
C ILE A 83 -9.95 0.41 12.96
N VAL A 84 -9.80 0.80 11.70
CA VAL A 84 -9.19 2.07 11.30
C VAL A 84 -10.07 2.78 10.30
N GLU A 85 -10.24 4.09 10.50
CA GLU A 85 -10.82 5.00 9.53
C GLU A 85 -9.76 6.01 9.11
N LEU A 86 -9.51 6.10 7.82
CA LEU A 86 -8.68 7.14 7.21
C LEU A 86 -9.57 8.08 6.40
N THR A 87 -9.56 9.36 6.72
CA THR A 87 -10.22 10.40 5.94
C THR A 87 -9.18 11.28 5.27
N ALA A 88 -9.31 11.45 3.95
CA ALA A 88 -8.51 12.36 3.16
C ALA A 88 -9.39 13.51 2.70
N THR A 89 -9.05 14.73 3.09
CA THR A 89 -9.77 15.95 2.69
C THR A 89 -8.81 16.96 2.08
N GLY A 90 -9.29 17.76 1.15
CA GLY A 90 -8.45 18.78 0.55
C GLY A 90 -8.88 19.19 -0.84
N THR A 91 -7.91 19.62 -1.65
CA THR A 91 -8.12 20.01 -3.04
C THR A 91 -7.27 19.19 -3.98
N ARG A 92 -7.86 18.81 -5.11
CA ARG A 92 -7.19 18.16 -6.23
C ARG A 92 -7.59 18.86 -7.52
N ASP A 93 -6.62 19.40 -8.24
CA ASP A 93 -6.86 20.17 -9.48
C ASP A 93 -7.87 21.33 -9.24
N GLY A 94 -7.72 22.04 -8.11
CA GLY A 94 -8.58 23.15 -7.70
C GLY A 94 -9.98 22.76 -7.20
N LYS A 95 -10.33 21.45 -7.19
CA LYS A 95 -11.64 20.97 -6.73
C LYS A 95 -11.54 20.35 -5.34
N PRO A 96 -12.48 20.67 -4.44
CA PRO A 96 -12.53 20.05 -3.13
C PRO A 96 -12.87 18.55 -3.25
N PHE A 97 -12.25 17.72 -2.43
CA PHE A 97 -12.59 16.31 -2.31
C PHE A 97 -12.57 15.84 -0.86
N CYS A 98 -13.33 14.79 -0.59
CA CYS A 98 -13.31 14.05 0.65
C CYS A 98 -13.45 12.56 0.35
N ALA A 99 -12.55 11.76 0.88
CA ALA A 99 -12.58 10.31 0.73
C ALA A 99 -12.37 9.64 2.08
N THR A 100 -13.11 8.58 2.35
CA THR A 100 -12.98 7.79 3.58
C THR A 100 -12.70 6.34 3.22
N HIS A 101 -11.67 5.79 3.87
CA HIS A 101 -11.25 4.40 3.72
C HIS A 101 -11.28 3.72 5.09
N LEU A 102 -11.72 2.46 5.12
CA LEU A 102 -11.79 1.66 6.34
C LEU A 102 -10.84 0.47 6.23
N PHE A 103 -10.24 0.10 7.38
CA PHE A 103 -9.29 -1.00 7.43
C PHE A 103 -9.51 -1.84 8.69
N LEU A 104 -9.08 -3.11 8.60
CA LEU A 104 -8.83 -4.01 9.72
C LEU A 104 -7.32 -4.23 9.83
N THR A 105 -6.78 -4.34 11.05
CA THR A 105 -5.38 -4.64 11.26
C THR A 105 -5.14 -5.43 12.54
N SER A 106 -4.12 -6.30 12.51
CA SER A 106 -3.54 -6.96 13.68
C SER A 106 -2.47 -6.10 14.34
N LEU A 107 -1.92 -5.12 13.62
CA LEU A 107 -0.81 -4.29 14.05
C LEU A 107 -1.08 -3.55 15.37
N ARG A 108 -0.10 -3.58 16.27
CA ARG A 108 -0.06 -2.81 17.52
C ARG A 108 1.07 -1.81 17.41
N THR A 109 0.75 -0.59 17.03
CA THR A 109 1.73 0.48 16.75
C THR A 109 1.18 1.84 17.15
N THR A 110 1.96 2.91 16.96
CA THR A 110 1.51 4.28 17.22
C THR A 110 0.55 4.78 16.10
N PRO A 111 -0.28 5.79 16.39
CA PRO A 111 -1.16 6.39 15.38
C PRO A 111 -0.41 6.87 14.14
N GLU A 112 0.75 7.50 14.33
CA GLU A 112 1.59 8.07 13.27
C GLU A 112 2.16 6.98 12.38
N ALA A 113 2.71 5.92 12.99
CA ALA A 113 3.23 4.77 12.25
C ALA A 113 2.13 4.06 11.46
N LEU A 114 0.93 3.93 12.04
CA LEU A 114 -0.21 3.34 11.35
C LEU A 114 -0.69 4.22 10.19
N LEU A 115 -0.70 5.54 10.36
CA LEU A 115 -1.02 6.49 9.28
C LEU A 115 -0.03 6.35 8.13
N GLN A 116 1.27 6.27 8.44
CA GLN A 116 2.31 6.07 7.43
C GLN A 116 2.10 4.76 6.67
N LEU A 117 1.90 3.64 7.36
CA LEU A 117 1.66 2.33 6.76
C LEU A 117 0.44 2.32 5.84
N VAL A 118 -0.67 2.95 6.26
CA VAL A 118 -1.87 3.06 5.43
C VAL A 118 -1.60 3.89 4.17
N ARG A 119 -0.78 4.94 4.26
CA ARG A 119 -0.38 5.76 3.10
C ARG A 119 0.57 4.99 2.18
N ASP A 120 1.55 4.30 2.74
CA ASP A 120 2.55 3.53 1.99
C ASP A 120 1.93 2.40 1.18
N ARG A 121 0.75 1.91 1.58
CA ARG A 121 -0.01 0.93 0.80
C ARG A 121 -0.25 1.38 -0.66
N TRP A 122 -0.43 2.66 -0.90
CA TRP A 122 -0.59 3.18 -2.27
C TRP A 122 0.70 3.11 -3.09
N SER A 123 1.85 3.00 -2.46
CA SER A 123 3.11 2.78 -3.17
C SER A 123 3.09 1.46 -3.95
N ILE A 124 2.39 0.43 -3.43
CA ILE A 124 2.21 -0.86 -4.10
C ILE A 124 1.40 -0.70 -5.38
N GLU A 125 0.32 0.08 -5.35
CA GLU A 125 -0.50 0.36 -6.54
C GLU A 125 0.30 1.17 -7.58
N CYS A 126 1.07 2.17 -7.14
CA CYS A 126 1.99 2.92 -8.00
C CYS A 126 3.05 2.01 -8.61
N TRP A 127 3.59 1.05 -7.84
CA TRP A 127 4.58 0.11 -8.33
C TRP A 127 4.02 -0.83 -9.40
N HIS A 128 2.81 -1.37 -9.21
CA HIS A 128 2.11 -2.14 -10.23
C HIS A 128 1.82 -1.30 -11.47
N TRP A 129 1.34 -0.08 -11.30
CA TRP A 129 1.11 0.85 -12.42
C TRP A 129 2.37 1.09 -13.25
N ILE A 130 3.53 1.30 -12.60
CA ILE A 130 4.81 1.47 -13.30
C ILE A 130 5.17 0.19 -14.09
N ARG A 131 4.99 -0.99 -13.51
CA ARG A 131 5.27 -2.27 -14.19
C ARG A 131 4.39 -2.46 -15.43
N ASP A 132 3.13 -2.12 -15.33
CA ASP A 132 2.19 -2.26 -16.43
C ASP A 132 2.43 -1.22 -17.53
N THR A 133 2.65 0.04 -17.17
CA THR A 133 2.73 1.15 -18.15
C THR A 133 4.13 1.40 -18.69
N GLN A 134 5.17 1.27 -17.87
CA GLN A 134 6.56 1.55 -18.28
C GLN A 134 7.32 0.28 -18.69
N LEU A 135 7.06 -0.85 -18.03
CA LEU A 135 7.73 -2.11 -18.31
C LEU A 135 6.84 -3.10 -19.09
N HIS A 136 5.61 -2.69 -19.44
CA HIS A 136 4.65 -3.45 -20.25
C HIS A 136 4.46 -4.90 -19.77
N GLU A 137 4.37 -5.11 -18.45
CA GLU A 137 4.34 -6.46 -17.87
C GLU A 137 3.13 -7.27 -18.35
N GLY A 138 1.95 -6.66 -18.40
CA GLY A 138 0.72 -7.32 -18.83
C GLY A 138 0.62 -7.59 -20.34
N SER A 139 1.48 -6.96 -21.18
CA SER A 139 1.41 -7.08 -22.63
C SER A 139 2.15 -8.30 -23.20
N HIS A 140 3.04 -8.92 -22.43
CA HIS A 140 3.87 -10.05 -22.89
C HIS A 140 3.27 -11.38 -22.44
N ARG A 141 3.15 -12.30 -23.38
CA ARG A 141 2.71 -13.68 -23.12
C ARG A 141 3.92 -14.60 -23.01
N TYR A 142 4.31 -14.91 -21.77
CA TYR A 142 5.36 -15.88 -21.48
C TYR A 142 4.75 -17.27 -21.24
N ARG A 143 5.48 -18.32 -21.63
CA ARG A 143 5.11 -19.73 -21.35
C ARG A 143 6.00 -20.30 -20.25
N GLY A 144 5.46 -21.21 -19.45
CA GLY A 144 6.19 -21.89 -18.36
C GLY A 144 6.71 -20.89 -17.31
N ASN A 145 7.95 -21.08 -16.89
CA ASN A 145 8.60 -20.26 -15.85
C ASN A 145 9.08 -18.89 -16.36
N GLY A 146 8.94 -18.60 -17.65
CA GLY A 146 9.38 -17.33 -18.24
C GLY A 146 8.70 -16.10 -17.64
N ALA A 147 7.42 -16.22 -17.27
CA ALA A 147 6.69 -15.12 -16.62
C ALA A 147 7.31 -14.72 -15.27
N SER A 148 7.64 -15.70 -14.44
CA SER A 148 8.27 -15.47 -13.13
C SER A 148 9.68 -14.86 -13.27
N ALA A 149 10.49 -15.41 -14.17
CA ALA A 149 11.84 -14.90 -14.43
C ALA A 149 11.81 -13.44 -14.91
N MET A 150 10.91 -13.11 -15.85
CA MET A 150 10.77 -11.74 -16.35
C MET A 150 10.20 -10.78 -15.30
N ALA A 151 9.32 -11.24 -14.44
CA ALA A 151 8.83 -10.43 -13.31
C ALA A 151 9.98 -10.08 -12.35
N THR A 152 10.85 -11.05 -12.05
CA THR A 152 12.04 -10.83 -11.21
C THR A 152 13.01 -9.85 -11.87
N LEU A 153 13.31 -10.00 -13.16
CA LEU A 153 14.19 -9.08 -13.89
C LEU A 153 13.65 -7.67 -13.94
N ARG A 154 12.35 -7.48 -14.16
CA ARG A 154 11.70 -6.15 -14.11
C ARG A 154 11.79 -5.52 -12.73
N THR A 155 11.56 -6.31 -11.68
CA THR A 155 11.70 -5.84 -10.30
C THR A 155 13.13 -5.41 -10.01
N ALA A 156 14.12 -6.19 -10.43
CA ALA A 156 15.53 -5.85 -10.26
C ALA A 156 15.90 -4.56 -11.01
N ALA A 157 15.48 -4.41 -12.26
CA ALA A 157 15.71 -3.20 -13.06
C ALA A 157 15.08 -1.95 -12.40
N LEU A 158 13.86 -2.08 -11.89
CA LEU A 158 13.16 -1.00 -11.18
C LEU A 158 13.91 -0.57 -9.92
N ASN A 159 14.37 -1.55 -9.13
CA ASN A 159 15.14 -1.29 -7.92
C ASN A 159 16.47 -0.62 -8.22
N LEU A 160 17.19 -1.07 -9.26
CA LEU A 160 18.45 -0.46 -9.69
C LEU A 160 18.25 1.02 -10.09
N LEU A 161 17.20 1.33 -10.86
CA LEU A 161 16.89 2.72 -11.22
C LEU A 161 16.58 3.57 -9.99
N ARG A 162 15.85 3.04 -9.01
CA ARG A 162 15.56 3.73 -7.75
C ARG A 162 16.81 3.95 -6.90
N LEU A 163 17.67 2.95 -6.77
CA LEU A 163 18.96 3.05 -6.07
C LEU A 163 19.89 4.07 -6.71
N ALA A 164 19.84 4.19 -8.05
CA ALA A 164 20.57 5.23 -8.78
C ALA A 164 19.97 6.64 -8.65
N GLY A 165 18.89 6.81 -7.86
CA GLY A 165 18.29 8.11 -7.54
C GLY A 165 17.25 8.61 -8.55
N PHE A 166 16.87 7.82 -9.57
CA PHE A 166 15.87 8.24 -10.52
C PHE A 166 14.46 8.30 -9.89
N GLN A 167 13.89 9.50 -9.79
CA GLN A 167 12.52 9.71 -9.35
C GLN A 167 11.50 9.25 -10.40
N SER A 168 11.82 9.41 -11.69
CA SER A 168 11.01 8.93 -12.82
C SER A 168 11.66 7.72 -13.44
N ILE A 169 10.97 6.57 -13.41
CA ILE A 169 11.45 5.34 -14.04
C ILE A 169 11.58 5.50 -15.55
N ARG A 170 10.64 6.19 -16.19
CA ARG A 170 10.73 6.48 -17.63
C ARG A 170 12.00 7.24 -17.98
N THR A 171 12.30 8.31 -17.25
CA THR A 171 13.53 9.10 -17.45
C THR A 171 14.77 8.25 -17.22
N GLY A 172 14.79 7.46 -16.13
CA GLY A 172 15.89 6.56 -15.84
C GLY A 172 16.13 5.55 -16.98
N MET A 173 15.09 4.91 -17.46
CA MET A 173 15.19 3.99 -18.61
C MET A 173 15.74 4.70 -19.85
N GLN A 174 15.25 5.88 -20.20
CA GLN A 174 15.74 6.65 -21.33
C GLN A 174 17.22 7.04 -21.21
N THR A 175 17.66 7.39 -20.00
CA THR A 175 19.04 7.76 -19.72
C THR A 175 19.98 6.58 -19.93
N VAL A 176 19.64 5.38 -19.40
CA VAL A 176 20.54 4.21 -19.46
C VAL A 176 20.41 3.40 -20.73
N MET A 177 19.35 3.57 -21.51
CA MET A 177 19.09 2.76 -22.71
C MET A 177 20.15 2.96 -23.80
N HIS A 178 20.82 4.09 -23.83
CA HIS A 178 21.86 4.44 -24.80
C HIS A 178 23.26 4.57 -24.15
N ASP A 179 23.39 4.26 -22.86
CA ASP A 179 24.65 4.35 -22.12
C ASP A 179 24.94 3.03 -21.40
N ILE A 180 25.70 2.15 -22.10
CA ILE A 180 26.11 0.85 -21.57
C ILE A 180 27.01 1.03 -20.32
N THR A 181 27.84 2.06 -20.29
CA THR A 181 28.73 2.34 -19.16
C THR A 181 27.94 2.68 -17.90
N ALA A 182 26.96 3.57 -18.03
CA ALA A 182 26.05 3.90 -16.94
C ALA A 182 25.27 2.66 -16.47
N LEU A 183 24.77 1.83 -17.39
CA LEU A 183 24.07 0.61 -17.06
C LEU A 183 24.95 -0.38 -16.28
N LEU A 184 26.18 -0.60 -16.71
CA LEU A 184 27.14 -1.47 -16.02
C LEU A 184 27.48 -0.91 -14.63
N ALA A 185 27.72 0.39 -14.52
CA ALA A 185 27.98 1.03 -13.24
C ALA A 185 26.84 0.83 -12.25
N MET A 186 25.58 0.93 -12.69
CA MET A 186 24.40 0.67 -11.87
C MET A 186 24.32 -0.80 -11.41
N VAL A 187 24.59 -1.76 -12.29
CA VAL A 187 24.56 -3.19 -11.96
C VAL A 187 25.68 -3.57 -10.99
N MET A 188 26.85 -2.93 -11.13
CA MET A 188 28.02 -3.18 -10.28
C MET A 188 28.02 -2.38 -8.98
N TYR A 189 27.06 -1.46 -8.80
CA TYR A 189 26.96 -0.65 -7.60
C TYR A 189 26.66 -1.55 -6.39
N ARG A 190 27.59 -1.57 -5.42
CA ARG A 190 27.37 -2.18 -4.11
C ARG A 190 27.12 -1.06 -3.11
N PRO A 191 25.91 -0.94 -2.54
CA PRO A 191 25.70 -0.02 -1.45
C PRO A 191 26.62 -0.41 -0.29
N ASN A 192 27.31 0.58 0.30
CA ASN A 192 28.08 0.34 1.51
C ASN A 192 27.12 -0.21 2.59
N PRO A 193 27.49 -1.29 3.29
CA PRO A 193 26.70 -1.73 4.43
C PRO A 193 26.72 -0.60 5.48
N CYS A 194 25.50 -0.22 5.94
CA CYS A 194 25.32 0.66 7.10
C CYS A 194 25.79 -0.03 8.37
#